data_af40d5df27ce775ec28f750d234b63ee
#
_entry.id   af40d5df27ce775ec28f750d234b63ee
#
_cell.length_a   1.000
_cell.length_b   1.000
_cell.length_c   1.000
_cell.angle_alpha   90.00
_cell.angle_beta   90.00
_cell.angle_gamma   90.00
#
_symmetry.space_group_name_H-M   'P 1'
#
loop_
_entity.id
_entity.type
_entity.pdbx_description
1 polymer ?
#
loop_
_entity_poly.entity_id
_entity_poly.type
_entity_poly.pdbx_seq_one_letter_code
_entity_poly.pdbx_strand_id
1 'polypeptide(L)'
;MPRAKRGFKARRRRNRILKHAKGFHLARGRQYGDAVEQVHHAWAAAYRSRRQRRRDYRRLWIARINAGARLLGVSYSKLMGKLKGAGVELDRKVLADLALRDPAGFKAVVEAGRP
;
A
#
# COMPACT_ATOMS: atom_id res chain seq x y z
N MET A 1 55.66 -15.19 -4.43
CA MET A 1 54.27 -15.63 -4.25
C MET A 1 53.32 -14.65 -4.91
N PRO A 2 52.38 -15.05 -5.77
CA PRO A 2 51.43 -14.16 -6.35
C PRO A 2 50.48 -13.62 -5.28
N ARG A 3 50.31 -12.28 -5.19
CA ARG A 3 49.41 -11.64 -4.24
C ARG A 3 47.98 -11.69 -4.80
N ALA A 4 47.07 -12.32 -4.09
CA ALA A 4 45.65 -12.32 -4.45
C ALA A 4 45.09 -10.89 -4.42
N LYS A 5 44.69 -10.36 -5.55
CA LYS A 5 44.04 -9.06 -5.69
C LYS A 5 42.52 -9.24 -5.74
N ARG A 6 41.78 -8.42 -4.99
CA ARG A 6 40.30 -8.46 -5.01
C ARG A 6 39.71 -7.92 -6.33
N GLY A 7 40.50 -7.27 -7.17
CA GLY A 7 40.14 -6.73 -8.46
C GLY A 7 38.87 -5.88 -8.42
N PHE A 8 37.93 -6.15 -9.32
CA PHE A 8 36.67 -5.40 -9.44
C PHE A 8 35.58 -5.79 -8.41
N LYS A 9 35.75 -6.90 -7.68
CA LYS A 9 34.70 -7.43 -6.77
C LYS A 9 34.29 -6.43 -5.69
N ALA A 10 35.24 -5.76 -5.05
CA ALA A 10 34.97 -4.76 -4.02
C ALA A 10 34.24 -3.53 -4.61
N ARG A 11 34.70 -3.05 -5.77
CA ARG A 11 34.07 -1.93 -6.50
C ARG A 11 32.63 -2.28 -6.91
N ARG A 12 32.41 -3.47 -7.46
CA ARG A 12 31.06 -3.94 -7.88
C ARG A 12 30.10 -4.01 -6.69
N ARG A 13 30.55 -4.52 -5.53
CA ARG A 13 29.77 -4.56 -4.30
C ARG A 13 29.37 -3.16 -3.84
N ARG A 14 30.34 -2.22 -3.77
CA ARG A 14 30.09 -0.84 -3.37
C ARG A 14 29.13 -0.13 -4.32
N ASN A 15 29.34 -0.26 -5.62
CA ASN A 15 28.49 0.36 -6.63
C ASN A 15 27.04 -0.18 -6.57
N ARG A 16 26.83 -1.44 -6.24
CA ARG A 16 25.49 -2.00 -6.06
C ARG A 16 24.73 -1.26 -4.95
N ILE A 17 25.35 -1.06 -3.79
CA ILE A 17 24.73 -0.33 -2.67
C ILE A 17 24.51 1.14 -3.04
N LEU A 18 25.51 1.81 -3.59
CA LEU A 18 25.39 3.22 -3.98
C LEU A 18 24.31 3.44 -5.05
N LYS A 19 24.08 2.46 -5.92
CA LYS A 19 22.96 2.50 -6.87
C LYS A 19 21.59 2.55 -6.17
N HIS A 20 21.42 1.80 -5.09
CA HIS A 20 20.19 1.85 -4.27
C HIS A 20 20.09 3.10 -3.40
N ALA A 21 21.23 3.71 -3.06
CA ALA A 21 21.31 4.94 -2.28
C ALA A 21 21.12 6.22 -3.10
N LYS A 22 20.92 6.13 -4.42
CA LYS A 22 20.67 7.30 -5.27
C LYS A 22 19.45 8.09 -4.78
N GLY A 23 19.60 9.40 -4.65
CA GLY A 23 18.55 10.29 -4.15
C GLY A 23 18.50 10.44 -2.63
N PHE A 24 19.33 9.72 -1.88
CA PHE A 24 19.43 9.90 -0.43
C PHE A 24 20.19 11.18 -0.09
N HIS A 25 19.78 11.80 1.01
CA HIS A 25 20.28 13.11 1.42
C HIS A 25 21.76 13.07 1.86
N LEU A 26 22.56 14.03 1.39
CA LEU A 26 23.97 14.26 1.73
C LEU A 26 24.87 12.99 1.58
N ALA A 27 25.68 12.70 2.62
CA ALA A 27 26.65 11.61 2.67
C ALA A 27 25.99 10.22 2.46
N ARG A 28 24.75 10.04 2.88
CA ARG A 28 23.98 8.79 2.75
C ARG A 28 23.81 8.32 1.30
N GLY A 29 23.87 9.24 0.33
CA GLY A 29 23.81 8.92 -1.09
C GLY A 29 25.18 8.73 -1.75
N ARG A 30 26.27 9.13 -1.09
CA ARG A 30 27.61 9.21 -1.68
C ARG A 30 28.67 8.39 -0.96
N GLN A 31 28.70 8.43 0.37
CA GLN A 31 29.66 7.68 1.18
C GLN A 31 29.16 6.26 1.42
N TYR A 32 30.01 5.28 1.14
CA TYR A 32 29.62 3.87 1.19
C TYR A 32 29.17 3.42 2.57
N GLY A 33 29.85 3.84 3.65
CA GLY A 33 29.49 3.47 5.03
C GLY A 33 28.05 3.88 5.37
N ASP A 34 27.77 5.18 5.24
CA ASP A 34 26.46 5.75 5.53
C ASP A 34 25.38 5.21 4.56
N ALA A 35 25.75 4.98 3.30
CA ALA A 35 24.85 4.43 2.30
C ALA A 35 24.43 3.01 2.62
N VAL A 36 25.30 2.14 3.12
CA VAL A 36 24.98 0.76 3.51
C VAL A 36 23.92 0.75 4.60
N GLU A 37 24.14 1.48 5.67
CA GLU A 37 23.23 1.55 6.80
C GLU A 37 21.85 2.07 6.34
N GLN A 38 21.85 3.18 5.62
CA GLN A 38 20.61 3.80 5.16
C GLN A 38 19.83 2.92 4.18
N VAL A 39 20.50 2.20 3.28
CA VAL A 39 19.87 1.24 2.36
C VAL A 39 19.27 0.06 3.12
N HIS A 40 19.96 -0.46 4.13
CA HIS A 40 19.40 -1.53 4.98
C HIS A 40 18.15 -1.06 5.73
N HIS A 41 18.17 0.15 6.30
CA HIS A 41 16.98 0.75 6.93
C HIS A 41 15.84 0.94 5.92
N ALA A 42 16.15 1.40 4.71
CA ALA A 42 15.14 1.57 3.65
C ALA A 42 14.50 0.24 3.25
N TRP A 43 15.29 -0.83 3.13
CA TRP A 43 14.76 -2.17 2.81
C TRP A 43 13.89 -2.73 3.94
N ALA A 44 14.31 -2.57 5.19
CA ALA A 44 13.52 -2.98 6.35
C ALA A 44 12.19 -2.19 6.44
N ALA A 45 12.24 -0.88 6.19
CA ALA A 45 11.05 -0.03 6.13
C ALA A 45 10.13 -0.44 4.97
N ALA A 46 10.69 -0.71 3.78
CA ALA A 46 9.93 -1.16 2.61
C ALA A 46 9.22 -2.51 2.86
N TYR A 47 9.90 -3.45 3.54
CA TYR A 47 9.28 -4.72 3.95
C TYR A 47 8.06 -4.48 4.85
N ARG A 48 8.21 -3.65 5.87
CA ARG A 48 7.14 -3.28 6.79
C ARG A 48 5.99 -2.58 6.07
N SER A 49 6.31 -1.61 5.22
CA SER A 49 5.31 -0.83 4.46
C SER A 49 4.52 -1.70 3.47
N ARG A 50 5.17 -2.68 2.81
CA ARG A 50 4.45 -3.63 1.96
C ARG A 50 3.41 -4.45 2.74
N ARG A 51 3.70 -4.80 4.00
CA ARG A 51 2.74 -5.48 4.89
C ARG A 51 1.60 -4.57 5.34
N GLN A 52 1.90 -3.29 5.59
CA GLN A 52 0.89 -2.31 5.98
C GLN A 52 -0.03 -1.90 4.83
N ARG A 53 0.46 -1.85 3.60
CA ARG A 53 -0.29 -1.41 2.41
C ARG A 53 -1.70 -2.02 2.33
N ARG A 54 -1.84 -3.31 2.58
CA ARG A 54 -3.14 -4.00 2.57
C ARG A 54 -4.10 -3.43 3.63
N ARG A 55 -3.60 -3.10 4.81
CA ARG A 55 -4.40 -2.52 5.90
C ARG A 55 -4.82 -1.09 5.59
N ASP A 56 -3.91 -0.32 4.99
CA ASP A 56 -4.16 1.09 4.66
C ASP A 56 -5.17 1.22 3.53
N TYR A 57 -5.05 0.43 2.47
CA TYR A 57 -6.08 0.38 1.42
C TYR A 57 -7.44 -0.06 1.96
N ARG A 58 -7.49 -1.05 2.84
CA ARG A 58 -8.76 -1.47 3.45
C ARG A 58 -9.39 -0.35 4.27
N ARG A 59 -8.61 0.42 5.04
CA ARG A 59 -9.11 1.61 5.77
C ARG A 59 -9.67 2.65 4.81
N LEU A 60 -8.96 2.92 3.71
CA LEU A 60 -9.41 3.86 2.68
C LEU A 60 -10.73 3.43 2.04
N TRP A 61 -10.85 2.15 1.68
CA TRP A 61 -12.11 1.64 1.11
C TRP A 61 -13.28 1.76 2.10
N ILE A 62 -13.06 1.40 3.36
CA ILE A 62 -14.07 1.54 4.41
C ILE A 62 -14.50 3.02 4.57
N ALA A 63 -13.56 3.95 4.57
CA ALA A 63 -13.87 5.38 4.66
C ALA A 63 -14.71 5.86 3.47
N ARG A 64 -14.38 5.46 2.24
CA ARG A 64 -15.14 5.81 1.03
C ARG A 64 -16.57 5.23 1.04
N ILE A 65 -16.69 3.93 1.35
CA ILE A 65 -18.02 3.27 1.47
C ILE A 65 -18.84 3.94 2.55
N ASN A 66 -18.26 4.25 3.71
CA ASN A 66 -18.98 4.91 4.79
C ASN A 66 -19.46 6.32 4.42
N ALA A 67 -18.63 7.09 3.69
CA ALA A 67 -19.02 8.39 3.19
C ALA A 67 -20.21 8.28 2.22
N GLY A 68 -20.15 7.40 1.22
CA GLY A 68 -21.24 7.17 0.28
C GLY A 68 -22.51 6.63 0.96
N ALA A 69 -22.37 5.71 1.91
CA ALA A 69 -23.52 5.15 2.65
C ALA A 69 -24.21 6.20 3.53
N ARG A 70 -23.44 7.10 4.16
CA ARG A 70 -23.99 8.21 4.97
C ARG A 70 -24.80 9.19 4.16
N LEU A 71 -24.43 9.47 2.91
CA LEU A 71 -25.25 10.28 2.00
C LEU A 71 -26.61 9.66 1.72
N LEU A 72 -26.71 8.32 1.82
CA LEU A 72 -27.96 7.56 1.69
C LEU A 72 -28.62 7.26 3.06
N GLY A 73 -28.17 7.88 4.14
CA GLY A 73 -28.72 7.72 5.49
C GLY A 73 -28.39 6.38 6.17
N VAL A 74 -27.44 5.61 5.66
CA VAL A 74 -27.06 4.28 6.19
C VAL A 74 -25.64 4.30 6.74
N SER A 75 -25.40 3.69 7.90
CA SER A 75 -24.04 3.53 8.43
C SER A 75 -23.36 2.34 7.76
N TYR A 76 -22.01 2.37 7.68
CA TYR A 76 -21.18 1.30 7.11
C TYR A 76 -21.53 -0.08 7.68
N SER A 77 -21.65 -0.21 9.01
CA SER A 77 -21.93 -1.49 9.66
C SER A 77 -23.28 -2.06 9.27
N LYS A 78 -24.32 -1.21 9.23
CA LYS A 78 -25.66 -1.59 8.79
C LYS A 78 -25.67 -1.99 7.32
N LEU A 79 -24.96 -1.24 6.46
CA LEU A 79 -24.83 -1.57 5.03
C LEU A 79 -24.19 -2.95 4.83
N MET A 80 -23.04 -3.18 5.47
CA MET A 80 -22.33 -4.48 5.33
C MET A 80 -23.15 -5.66 5.87
N GLY A 81 -23.90 -5.46 6.94
CA GLY A 81 -24.81 -6.47 7.48
C GLY A 81 -25.93 -6.81 6.48
N LYS A 82 -26.55 -5.80 5.88
CA LYS A 82 -27.62 -5.94 4.88
C LYS A 82 -27.13 -6.64 3.61
N LEU A 83 -25.97 -6.21 3.06
CA LEU A 83 -25.39 -6.83 1.87
C LEU A 83 -25.06 -8.31 2.10
N LYS A 84 -24.52 -8.64 3.28
CA LYS A 84 -24.25 -10.03 3.66
C LYS A 84 -25.55 -10.85 3.79
N GLY A 85 -26.60 -10.28 4.37
CA GLY A 85 -27.94 -10.94 4.49
C GLY A 85 -28.58 -11.16 3.13
N ALA A 86 -28.39 -10.24 2.18
CA ALA A 86 -28.94 -10.36 0.82
C ALA A 86 -28.06 -11.24 -0.11
N GLY A 87 -26.97 -11.85 0.39
CA GLY A 87 -26.08 -12.71 -0.40
C GLY A 87 -25.22 -11.94 -1.44
N VAL A 88 -25.08 -10.63 -1.29
CA VAL A 88 -24.26 -9.82 -2.21
C VAL A 88 -22.78 -9.95 -1.86
N GLU A 89 -22.02 -10.63 -2.70
CA GLU A 89 -20.59 -10.94 -2.52
C GLU A 89 -19.66 -9.90 -3.18
N LEU A 90 -19.98 -8.62 -3.07
CA LEU A 90 -19.08 -7.55 -3.56
C LEU A 90 -17.98 -7.26 -2.53
N ASP A 91 -16.74 -7.19 -3.02
CA ASP A 91 -15.61 -6.82 -2.17
C ASP A 91 -15.61 -5.32 -1.85
N ARG A 92 -14.86 -4.96 -0.81
CA ARG A 92 -14.77 -3.55 -0.36
C ARG A 92 -14.10 -2.63 -1.37
N LYS A 93 -13.22 -3.17 -2.23
CA LYS A 93 -12.55 -2.41 -3.26
C LYS A 93 -13.55 -1.97 -4.32
N VAL A 94 -14.37 -2.90 -4.81
CA VAL A 94 -15.43 -2.62 -5.81
C VAL A 94 -16.47 -1.67 -5.23
N LEU A 95 -16.94 -1.90 -4.00
CA LEU A 95 -17.90 -1.01 -3.33
C LEU A 95 -17.37 0.41 -3.15
N ALA A 96 -16.08 0.56 -2.82
CA ALA A 96 -15.44 1.86 -2.67
C ALA A 96 -15.26 2.58 -4.01
N ASP A 97 -15.02 1.85 -5.09
CA ASP A 97 -14.90 2.39 -6.44
C ASP A 97 -16.26 2.85 -6.97
N LEU A 98 -17.30 2.04 -6.79
CA LEU A 98 -18.70 2.42 -7.08
C LEU A 98 -19.11 3.68 -6.33
N ALA A 99 -18.86 3.74 -5.02
CA ALA A 99 -19.21 4.90 -4.20
C ALA A 99 -18.56 6.21 -4.67
N LEU A 100 -17.41 6.14 -5.36
CA LEU A 100 -16.67 7.30 -5.86
C LEU A 100 -17.03 7.63 -7.31
N ARG A 101 -17.08 6.63 -8.19
CA ARG A 101 -17.17 6.81 -9.64
C ARG A 101 -18.60 6.68 -10.17
N ASP A 102 -19.41 5.85 -9.53
CA ASP A 102 -20.80 5.61 -9.92
C ASP A 102 -21.74 5.62 -8.70
N PRO A 103 -22.12 6.81 -8.21
CA PRO A 103 -23.04 6.94 -7.08
C PRO A 103 -24.41 6.32 -7.35
N ALA A 104 -24.87 6.27 -8.61
CA ALA A 104 -26.16 5.69 -8.98
C ALA A 104 -26.10 4.16 -8.84
N GLY A 105 -25.05 3.52 -9.35
CA GLY A 105 -24.80 2.09 -9.17
C GLY A 105 -24.61 1.73 -7.71
N PHE A 106 -23.89 2.57 -6.95
CA PHE A 106 -23.74 2.36 -5.50
C PHE A 106 -25.09 2.41 -4.76
N LYS A 107 -25.98 3.37 -5.11
CA LYS A 107 -27.32 3.46 -4.56
C LYS A 107 -28.14 2.20 -4.85
N ALA A 108 -28.10 1.70 -6.10
CA ALA A 108 -28.79 0.45 -6.47
C ALA A 108 -28.29 -0.75 -5.64
N VAL A 109 -26.97 -0.84 -5.38
CA VAL A 109 -26.40 -1.89 -4.51
C VAL A 109 -26.89 -1.74 -3.07
N VAL A 110 -26.99 -0.53 -2.54
CA VAL A 110 -27.51 -0.26 -1.18
C VAL A 110 -28.99 -0.62 -1.08
N GLU A 111 -29.77 -0.38 -2.12
CA GLU A 111 -31.19 -0.72 -2.21
C GLU A 111 -31.42 -2.23 -2.33
N ALA A 112 -30.61 -2.93 -3.12
CA ALA A 112 -30.64 -4.39 -3.22
C ALA A 112 -30.37 -5.10 -1.89
N GLY A 113 -29.64 -4.45 -0.98
CA GLY A 113 -29.45 -4.93 0.39
C GLY A 113 -30.60 -4.61 1.35
N ARG A 114 -31.66 -3.97 0.90
CA ARG A 114 -32.87 -3.78 1.72
C ARG A 114 -33.71 -5.07 1.67
N PRO A 115 -34.18 -5.57 2.82
CA PRO A 115 -35.11 -6.66 2.86
C PRO A 115 -36.45 -6.26 2.24
#